data_8e2195cf3849c94cc15b130b1caef3e7
#
_entry.id   8e2195cf3849c94cc15b130b1caef3e7
#
_cell.length_a   1.000
_cell.length_b   1.000
_cell.length_c   1.000
_cell.angle_alpha   90.00
_cell.angle_beta   90.00
_cell.angle_gamma   90.00
#
_symmetry.space_group_name_H-M   'P 1'
#
loop_
_entity.id
_entity.type
_entity.pdbx_description
1 polymer ?
#
loop_
_entity_poly.entity_id
_entity_poly.type
_entity_poly.pdbx_seq_one_letter_code
_entity_poly.pdbx_strand_id
1 'polypeptide(L)'
;MRNLAVATQAVTALFCEAMLASPGFIEPLIHEEARPHPGQVRVARMLRRLLEGSRMLRHQDESPARKMQELAGYPDLGELSSPEQGHYLHQDRYHLRTSPQVLGPALEDLEAAHASLEILRGAFRILVRLQDHTANQVHDRRTLSPCVD
;
A
#
# COMPACT_ATOMS: atom_id res chain seq x y z
N MET A 1 0.57 0.49 -12.05
CA MET A 1 0.18 -0.25 -10.84
C MET A 1 0.96 0.20 -9.61
N ARG A 2 2.29 0.28 -9.63
CA ARG A 2 3.09 0.77 -8.47
C ARG A 2 2.64 2.13 -7.95
N ASN A 3 2.35 3.08 -8.84
CA ASN A 3 1.89 4.42 -8.45
C ASN A 3 0.54 4.40 -7.71
N LEU A 4 -0.38 3.52 -8.11
CA LEU A 4 -1.66 3.37 -7.42
C LEU A 4 -1.46 2.83 -6.00
N ALA A 5 -0.59 1.84 -5.83
CA ALA A 5 -0.25 1.28 -4.53
C ALA A 5 0.36 2.33 -3.58
N VAL A 6 1.27 3.15 -4.09
CA VAL A 6 1.85 4.26 -3.31
C VAL A 6 0.80 5.32 -3.00
N ALA A 7 -0.03 5.69 -3.97
CA ALA A 7 -1.10 6.66 -3.77
C ALA A 7 -2.11 6.21 -2.70
N THR A 8 -2.49 4.93 -2.70
CA THR A 8 -3.39 4.37 -1.69
C THR A 8 -2.80 4.49 -0.27
N GLN A 9 -1.51 4.21 -0.10
CA GLN A 9 -0.85 4.35 1.18
C GLN A 9 -0.73 5.82 1.61
N ALA A 10 -0.45 6.73 0.68
CA ALA A 10 -0.43 8.17 0.96
C ALA A 10 -1.81 8.69 1.38
N VAL A 11 -2.87 8.28 0.70
CA VAL A 11 -4.25 8.62 1.07
C VAL A 11 -4.59 8.05 2.45
N THR A 12 -4.15 6.82 2.77
CA THR A 12 -4.34 6.23 4.09
C THR A 12 -3.63 7.05 5.18
N ALA A 13 -2.40 7.51 4.92
CA ALA A 13 -1.67 8.37 5.87
C ALA A 13 -2.39 9.71 6.08
N LEU A 14 -2.81 10.40 5.02
CA LEU A 14 -3.59 11.63 5.12
C LEU A 14 -4.90 11.42 5.89
N PHE A 15 -5.55 10.28 5.69
CA PHE A 15 -6.76 9.94 6.43
C PHE A 15 -6.48 9.68 7.92
N CYS A 16 -5.34 9.08 8.26
CA CYS A 16 -4.91 8.94 9.65
C CYS A 16 -4.73 10.31 10.32
N GLU A 17 -4.11 11.26 9.66
CA GLU A 17 -3.96 12.64 10.15
C GLU A 17 -5.31 13.34 10.30
N ALA A 18 -6.16 13.28 9.28
CA ALA A 18 -7.48 13.91 9.30
C ALA A 18 -8.38 13.37 10.41
N MET A 19 -8.20 12.10 10.78
CA MET A 19 -8.96 11.43 11.85
C MET A 19 -8.28 11.49 13.21
N LEU A 20 -7.13 12.15 13.32
CA LEU A 20 -6.31 12.19 14.54
C LEU A 20 -6.05 10.77 15.09
N ALA A 21 -5.64 9.86 14.21
CA ALA A 21 -5.46 8.46 14.56
C ALA A 21 -4.28 8.25 15.50
N SER A 22 -4.34 7.17 16.29
CA SER A 22 -3.18 6.71 17.07
C SER A 22 -2.25 5.87 16.21
N PRO A 23 -0.92 6.06 16.27
CA PRO A 23 0.03 5.26 15.50
C PRO A 23 0.19 3.82 15.97
N GLY A 24 -0.45 3.43 17.07
CA GLY A 24 -0.34 2.08 17.64
C GLY A 24 -0.68 0.95 16.67
N PHE A 25 -1.53 1.21 15.66
CA PHE A 25 -1.91 0.20 14.67
C PHE A 25 -0.80 -0.14 13.66
N ILE A 26 0.26 0.66 13.55
CA ILE A 26 1.41 0.42 12.67
C ILE A 26 2.69 0.03 13.42
N GLU A 27 2.56 -0.32 14.70
CA GLU A 27 3.68 -0.72 15.54
C GLU A 27 4.43 -1.95 15.01
N PRO A 28 5.79 -1.97 15.11
CA PRO A 28 6.60 -3.10 14.66
C PRO A 28 6.21 -4.43 15.32
N LEU A 29 5.86 -4.39 16.60
CA LEU A 29 5.44 -5.58 17.35
C LEU A 29 4.29 -6.32 16.66
N ILE A 30 3.31 -5.59 16.11
CA ILE A 30 2.14 -6.18 15.46
C ILE A 30 2.49 -6.80 14.12
N HIS A 31 3.30 -6.11 13.31
CA HIS A 31 3.49 -6.45 11.90
C HIS A 31 4.79 -7.19 11.62
N GLU A 32 5.83 -6.98 12.43
CA GLU A 32 7.15 -7.54 12.19
C GLU A 32 7.46 -8.73 13.11
N GLU A 33 6.87 -8.78 14.32
CA GLU A 33 7.12 -9.84 15.30
C GLU A 33 5.93 -10.80 15.41
N ALA A 34 4.73 -10.29 15.74
CA ALA A 34 3.58 -11.13 16.00
C ALA A 34 3.00 -11.78 14.73
N ARG A 35 2.99 -11.08 13.61
CA ARG A 35 2.42 -11.56 12.34
C ARG A 35 3.23 -11.05 11.13
N PRO A 36 4.43 -11.58 10.89
CA PRO A 36 5.35 -11.09 9.86
C PRO A 36 4.93 -11.50 8.44
N HIS A 37 3.85 -10.92 7.94
CA HIS A 37 3.43 -11.10 6.55
C HIS A 37 4.14 -10.06 5.66
N PRO A 38 4.87 -10.44 4.61
CA PRO A 38 5.77 -9.53 3.87
C PRO A 38 5.10 -8.26 3.36
N GLY A 39 3.93 -8.35 2.75
CA GLY A 39 3.18 -7.19 2.25
C GLY A 39 2.68 -6.30 3.38
N GLN A 40 2.18 -6.88 4.45
CA GLN A 40 1.72 -6.18 5.64
C GLN A 40 2.86 -5.39 6.30
N VAL A 41 4.04 -6.01 6.44
CA VAL A 41 5.25 -5.37 6.95
C VAL A 41 5.65 -4.18 6.09
N ARG A 42 5.64 -4.34 4.75
CA ARG A 42 5.96 -3.25 3.81
C ARG A 42 5.01 -2.07 3.96
N VAL A 43 3.71 -2.33 4.02
CA VAL A 43 2.69 -1.28 4.18
C VAL A 43 2.85 -0.57 5.52
N ALA A 44 3.00 -1.30 6.62
CA ALA A 44 3.20 -0.71 7.94
C ALA A 44 4.45 0.18 8.00
N ARG A 45 5.57 -0.28 7.42
CA ARG A 45 6.80 0.53 7.32
C ARG A 45 6.61 1.79 6.49
N MET A 46 5.88 1.70 5.38
CA MET A 46 5.61 2.86 4.54
C MET A 46 4.71 3.88 5.27
N LEU A 47 3.66 3.42 5.93
CA LEU A 47 2.79 4.29 6.72
C LEU A 47 3.58 4.97 7.86
N ARG A 48 4.46 4.25 8.57
CA ARG A 48 5.33 4.86 9.59
C ARG A 48 6.19 5.98 9.01
N ARG A 49 6.80 5.76 7.83
CA ARG A 49 7.60 6.80 7.15
C ARG A 49 6.78 8.02 6.73
N LEU A 50 5.58 7.79 6.21
CA LEU A 50 4.68 8.87 5.77
C LEU A 50 4.16 9.70 6.94
N LEU A 51 3.98 9.07 8.10
CA LEU A 51 3.45 9.70 9.32
C LEU A 51 4.56 10.19 10.27
N GLU A 52 5.82 9.99 9.91
CA GLU A 52 6.96 10.41 10.72
C GLU A 52 6.97 11.94 10.89
N GLY A 53 7.04 12.39 12.14
CA GLY A 53 7.01 13.82 12.48
C GLY A 53 5.64 14.50 12.37
N SER A 54 4.57 13.74 12.07
CA SER A 54 3.22 14.28 12.04
C SER A 54 2.77 14.76 13.43
N ARG A 55 2.33 15.99 13.50
CA ARG A 55 1.74 16.59 14.72
C ARG A 55 0.25 16.26 14.87
N MET A 56 -0.36 15.71 13.85
CA MET A 56 -1.79 15.36 13.82
C MET A 56 -2.09 14.01 14.50
N LEU A 57 -1.09 13.16 14.66
CA LEU A 57 -1.27 11.89 15.36
C LEU A 57 -1.40 12.13 16.86
N ARG A 58 -2.31 11.40 17.48
CA ARG A 58 -2.54 11.45 18.92
C ARG A 58 -1.80 10.33 19.66
N HIS A 59 -1.47 10.54 20.92
CA HIS A 59 -1.02 9.46 21.78
C HIS A 59 -2.17 8.46 22.04
N GLN A 60 -1.80 7.22 22.36
CA GLN A 60 -2.77 6.13 22.51
C GLN A 60 -3.82 6.41 23.62
N ASP A 61 -3.39 7.09 24.67
CA ASP A 61 -4.23 7.45 25.82
C ASP A 61 -4.90 8.83 25.67
N GLU A 62 -4.69 9.50 24.55
CA GLU A 62 -5.21 10.83 24.28
C GLU A 62 -6.54 10.73 23.53
N SER A 63 -7.55 11.50 23.96
CA SER A 63 -8.79 11.61 23.21
C SER A 63 -8.64 12.48 21.96
N PRO A 64 -9.38 12.21 20.86
CA PRO A 64 -9.39 13.08 19.69
C PRO A 64 -9.74 14.53 20.00
N ALA A 65 -10.65 14.76 20.96
CA ALA A 65 -11.06 16.09 21.38
C ALA A 65 -9.89 16.84 22.02
N ARG A 66 -9.12 16.20 22.90
CA ARG A 66 -7.92 16.78 23.51
C ARG A 66 -6.88 17.13 22.47
N LYS A 67 -6.63 16.23 21.51
CA LYS A 67 -5.70 16.51 20.41
C LYS A 67 -6.13 17.69 19.55
N MET A 68 -7.41 17.79 19.25
CA MET A 68 -7.94 18.92 18.50
C MET A 68 -7.76 20.23 19.25
N GLN A 69 -7.96 20.23 20.57
CA GLN A 69 -7.79 21.39 21.44
C GLN A 69 -6.30 21.84 21.44
N GLU A 70 -5.34 20.91 21.56
CA GLU A 70 -3.92 21.16 21.46
C GLU A 70 -3.55 21.85 20.13
N LEU A 71 -4.05 21.28 19.01
CA LEU A 71 -3.78 21.81 17.67
C LEU A 71 -4.39 23.19 17.43
N ALA A 72 -5.53 23.46 18.05
CA ALA A 72 -6.17 24.78 17.98
C ALA A 72 -5.51 25.85 18.83
N GLY A 73 -4.50 25.47 19.66
CA GLY A 73 -3.77 26.41 20.51
C GLY A 73 -4.57 26.94 21.68
N TYR A 74 -5.69 26.29 22.04
CA TYR A 74 -6.41 26.64 23.25
C TYR A 74 -5.64 26.17 24.48
N PRO A 75 -5.57 27.00 25.55
CA PRO A 75 -5.00 26.54 26.81
C PRO A 75 -5.77 25.32 27.30
N ASP A 76 -5.03 24.40 27.90
CA ASP A 76 -5.64 23.22 28.55
C ASP A 76 -6.67 23.76 29.58
N LEU A 77 -7.93 23.70 29.23
CA LEU A 77 -9.02 24.05 30.11
C LEU A 77 -9.17 22.93 31.12
N GLY A 78 -8.10 22.69 31.91
CA GLY A 78 -7.99 21.61 32.86
C GLY A 78 -9.36 21.07 33.25
N GLU A 79 -9.60 19.81 32.97
CA GLU A 79 -10.76 19.08 33.41
C GLU A 79 -12.15 19.60 32.95
N LEU A 80 -12.39 19.73 31.63
CA LEU A 80 -13.67 19.25 31.12
C LEU A 80 -13.66 17.71 31.13
N SER A 81 -13.08 17.15 32.17
CA SER A 81 -13.15 15.75 32.49
C SER A 81 -14.56 15.47 32.90
N SER A 82 -15.32 14.88 31.99
CA SER A 82 -16.49 14.08 32.41
C SER A 82 -16.03 13.20 33.56
N PRO A 83 -16.75 13.14 34.69
CA PRO A 83 -16.33 12.42 35.88
C PRO A 83 -16.23 10.90 35.71
N GLU A 84 -16.40 10.42 34.52
CA GLU A 84 -16.20 9.04 34.13
C GLU A 84 -14.88 8.91 33.38
N GLN A 85 -13.77 9.08 34.08
CA GLN A 85 -12.45 8.60 33.67
C GLN A 85 -12.38 7.06 33.75
N GLY A 86 -13.34 6.40 33.15
CA GLY A 86 -13.11 5.04 32.70
C GLY A 86 -12.03 5.13 31.62
N HIS A 87 -11.02 4.30 31.70
CA HIS A 87 -10.06 4.10 30.61
C HIS A 87 -10.83 3.70 29.34
N TYR A 88 -11.40 4.68 28.66
CA TYR A 88 -12.00 4.45 27.35
C TYR A 88 -10.85 4.21 26.39
N LEU A 89 -10.69 2.95 26.03
CA LEU A 89 -9.84 2.57 24.94
C LEU A 89 -10.42 3.21 23.67
N HIS A 90 -9.97 4.40 23.34
CA HIS A 90 -10.34 5.08 22.10
C HIS A 90 -9.74 4.33 20.94
N GLN A 91 -10.47 3.34 20.45
CA GLN A 91 -10.07 2.59 19.26
C GLN A 91 -10.41 3.41 18.01
N ASP A 92 -9.41 3.58 17.17
CA ASP A 92 -9.63 4.12 15.84
C ASP A 92 -10.53 3.21 15.01
N ARG A 93 -11.12 3.77 13.96
CA ARG A 93 -12.02 3.03 13.07
C ARG A 93 -11.34 1.77 12.53
N TYR A 94 -12.09 0.69 12.43
CA TYR A 94 -11.58 -0.62 12.06
C TYR A 94 -10.73 -0.62 10.78
N HIS A 95 -11.21 0.04 9.72
CA HIS A 95 -10.51 0.12 8.44
C HIS A 95 -9.18 0.89 8.50
N LEU A 96 -8.98 1.82 9.43
CA LEU A 96 -7.67 2.41 9.69
C LEU A 96 -6.73 1.40 10.32
N ARG A 97 -7.17 0.77 11.41
CA ARG A 97 -6.36 -0.18 12.16
C ARG A 97 -5.96 -1.42 11.35
N THR A 98 -6.80 -1.83 10.42
CA THR A 98 -6.56 -3.00 9.57
C THR A 98 -5.97 -2.67 8.20
N SER A 99 -5.66 -1.41 7.94
CA SER A 99 -5.14 -1.00 6.64
C SER A 99 -3.88 -1.77 6.20
N PRO A 100 -2.88 -2.07 7.05
CA PRO A 100 -1.74 -2.89 6.64
C PRO A 100 -2.12 -4.33 6.31
N GLN A 101 -3.08 -4.92 7.04
CA GLN A 101 -3.54 -6.29 6.83
C GLN A 101 -4.37 -6.43 5.54
N VAL A 102 -5.04 -5.38 5.11
CA VAL A 102 -5.83 -5.37 3.87
C VAL A 102 -4.96 -5.01 2.67
N LEU A 103 -4.17 -3.96 2.78
CA LEU A 103 -3.33 -3.48 1.67
C LEU A 103 -2.14 -4.41 1.40
N GLY A 104 -1.59 -5.06 2.42
CA GLY A 104 -0.45 -5.96 2.29
C GLY A 104 -0.69 -7.09 1.29
N PRO A 105 -1.67 -7.98 1.54
CA PRO A 105 -2.02 -9.04 0.60
C PRO A 105 -2.42 -8.53 -0.79
N ALA A 106 -3.19 -7.44 -0.86
CA ALA A 106 -3.58 -6.85 -2.14
C ALA A 106 -2.37 -6.40 -2.99
N LEU A 107 -1.31 -5.89 -2.34
CA LEU A 107 -0.07 -5.54 -3.02
C LEU A 107 0.70 -6.78 -3.51
N GLU A 108 0.71 -7.85 -2.74
CA GLU A 108 1.33 -9.11 -3.14
C GLU A 108 0.61 -9.75 -4.33
N ASP A 109 -0.72 -9.79 -4.30
CA ASP A 109 -1.52 -10.27 -5.43
C ASP A 109 -1.27 -9.45 -6.70
N LEU A 110 -1.18 -8.14 -6.55
CA LEU A 110 -0.88 -7.23 -7.65
C LEU A 110 0.52 -7.49 -8.24
N GLU A 111 1.51 -7.73 -7.39
CA GLU A 111 2.88 -8.06 -7.82
C GLU A 111 2.94 -9.43 -8.52
N ALA A 112 2.23 -10.42 -7.99
CA ALA A 112 2.13 -11.75 -8.60
C ALA A 112 1.43 -11.70 -9.98
N ALA A 113 0.33 -10.96 -10.09
CA ALA A 113 -0.36 -10.74 -11.36
C ALA A 113 0.54 -10.02 -12.37
N HIS A 114 1.28 -9.00 -11.94
CA HIS A 114 2.23 -8.29 -12.79
C HIS A 114 3.34 -9.21 -13.30
N ALA A 115 3.92 -10.04 -12.44
CA ALA A 115 4.95 -11.00 -12.82
C ALA A 115 4.41 -12.01 -13.87
N SER A 116 3.20 -12.51 -13.67
CA SER A 116 2.54 -13.41 -14.63
C SER A 116 2.32 -12.76 -16.00
N LEU A 117 1.90 -11.50 -16.02
CA LEU A 117 1.73 -10.73 -17.26
C LEU A 117 3.06 -10.49 -17.99
N GLU A 118 4.15 -10.25 -17.27
CA GLU A 118 5.47 -10.08 -17.90
C GLU A 118 5.98 -11.38 -18.53
N ILE A 119 5.70 -12.53 -17.91
CA ILE A 119 6.01 -13.84 -18.49
C ILE A 119 5.23 -14.05 -19.79
N LEU A 120 3.92 -13.80 -19.77
CA LEU A 120 3.06 -13.92 -20.96
C LEU A 120 3.50 -12.98 -22.08
N ARG A 121 3.84 -11.73 -21.74
CA ARG A 121 4.36 -10.76 -22.69
C ARG A 121 5.67 -11.22 -23.33
N GLY A 122 6.58 -11.81 -22.53
CA GLY A 122 7.81 -12.41 -23.01
C GLY A 122 7.56 -13.55 -24.00
N ALA A 123 6.69 -14.49 -23.65
CA ALA A 123 6.31 -15.61 -24.51
C ALA A 123 5.68 -15.14 -25.83
N PHE A 124 4.78 -14.16 -25.77
CA PHE A 124 4.15 -13.59 -26.96
C PHE A 124 5.18 -12.93 -27.91
N ARG A 125 6.13 -12.20 -27.36
CA ARG A 125 7.23 -11.60 -28.17
C ARG A 125 8.06 -12.66 -28.89
N ILE A 126 8.32 -13.82 -28.25
CA ILE A 126 9.05 -14.93 -28.86
C ILE A 126 8.22 -15.52 -30.01
N LEU A 127 6.92 -15.76 -29.79
CA LEU A 127 6.03 -16.29 -30.82
C LEU A 127 5.96 -15.39 -32.06
N VAL A 128 5.83 -14.09 -31.87
CA VAL A 128 5.82 -13.12 -32.98
C VAL A 128 7.14 -13.19 -33.78
N ARG A 129 8.28 -13.21 -33.09
CA ARG A 129 9.60 -13.33 -33.77
C ARG A 129 9.74 -14.63 -34.56
N LEU A 130 9.23 -15.76 -34.04
CA LEU A 130 9.25 -17.04 -34.74
C LEU A 130 8.36 -17.00 -35.99
N GLN A 131 7.17 -16.37 -35.91
CA GLN A 131 6.32 -16.18 -37.08
C GLN A 131 7.00 -15.33 -38.16
N ASP A 132 7.62 -14.22 -37.80
CA ASP A 132 8.36 -13.38 -38.74
C ASP A 132 9.51 -14.12 -39.39
N HIS A 133 10.25 -14.92 -38.60
CA HIS A 133 11.35 -15.73 -39.14
C HIS A 133 10.85 -16.78 -40.12
N THR A 134 9.75 -17.48 -39.82
CA THR A 134 9.19 -18.49 -40.74
C THR A 134 8.62 -17.84 -42.00
N ALA A 135 7.97 -16.69 -41.89
CA ALA A 135 7.47 -15.94 -43.04
C ALA A 135 8.60 -15.52 -44.01
N ASN A 136 9.71 -15.01 -43.46
CA ASN A 136 10.89 -14.64 -44.24
C ASN A 136 11.53 -15.82 -44.91
N GLN A 137 11.66 -16.98 -44.26
CA GLN A 137 12.19 -18.20 -44.87
C GLN A 137 11.34 -18.71 -46.06
N VAL A 138 10.01 -18.62 -45.93
CA VAL A 138 9.08 -19.02 -46.98
C VAL A 138 9.19 -18.06 -48.17
N HIS A 139 9.37 -16.77 -47.93
CA HIS A 139 9.57 -15.76 -48.97
C HIS A 139 10.90 -16.00 -49.73
N ASP A 140 11.97 -16.25 -49.03
CA ASP A 140 13.30 -16.47 -49.59
C ASP A 140 13.33 -17.73 -50.49
N ARG A 141 12.65 -18.81 -50.06
CA ARG A 141 12.51 -20.04 -50.87
C ARG A 141 11.72 -19.83 -52.16
N ARG A 142 10.75 -18.93 -52.18
CA ARG A 142 9.96 -18.62 -53.39
C ARG A 142 10.75 -17.78 -54.40
N THR A 143 11.67 -16.95 -53.93
CA THR A 143 12.51 -16.11 -54.78
C THR A 143 13.68 -16.86 -55.39
N LEU A 144 14.07 -18.01 -54.80
CA LEU A 144 15.20 -18.85 -55.25
C LEU A 144 14.75 -20.03 -56.15
N SER A 145 13.49 -20.14 -56.49
CA SER A 145 13.04 -21.15 -57.50
C SER A 145 13.42 -20.62 -58.90
N PRO A 146 14.39 -21.19 -59.58
CA PRO A 146 14.72 -20.79 -60.95
C PRO A 146 13.53 -21.18 -61.85
N CYS A 147 13.15 -20.27 -62.71
CA CYS A 147 12.34 -20.64 -63.90
C CYS A 147 13.10 -21.72 -64.64
N VAL A 148 12.60 -22.93 -64.58
CA VAL A 148 13.06 -23.98 -65.50
C VAL A 148 12.23 -23.80 -66.75
N ASP A 149 12.84 -23.24 -67.80
CA ASP A 149 12.37 -23.23 -69.17
C ASP A 149 12.48 -24.65 -69.78
#